data_ebd4ef8df1157e292ef15c219b07298e
#
_entry.id   ebd4ef8df1157e292ef15c219b07298e
#
_cell.length_a   1.000
_cell.length_b   1.000
_cell.length_c   1.000
_cell.angle_alpha   90.00
_cell.angle_beta   90.00
_cell.angle_gamma   90.00
#
_symmetry.space_group_name_H-M   'P 1'
#
loop_
_entity.id
_entity.type
_entity.pdbx_description
1 polymer ?
#
loop_
_entity_poly.entity_id
_entity_poly.type
_entity_poly.pdbx_seq_one_letter_code
_entity_poly.pdbx_strand_id
1 'polypeptide(L)'
;MSNVETNLIKPFPVAFSGHTLKYEIECICKIFLPMRKFTFLYDTTQLPAGAEEGAVLILEELGEQSRFWVQVQYRGQVMEQEQQFPACSPETEKQLCEYRFSAMLFRLLEEITDLHPAWGLLTGIRPVKKVQPLLRQGLSKAEVCEKLHEKYWIAPEKL
;
A
#
# COMPACT_ATOMS: atom_id res chain seq x y z
N MET A 1 -21.46 -22.20 -13.13
CA MET A 1 -20.25 -21.54 -12.58
C MET A 1 -20.51 -21.03 -11.19
N SER A 2 -19.57 -21.29 -10.31
CA SER A 2 -19.69 -20.75 -8.96
C SER A 2 -19.39 -19.25 -8.96
N ASN A 3 -19.99 -18.51 -8.02
CA ASN A 3 -19.70 -17.07 -7.87
C ASN A 3 -18.23 -16.82 -7.53
N VAL A 4 -17.55 -17.79 -6.93
CA VAL A 4 -16.13 -17.69 -6.57
C VAL A 4 -15.26 -17.60 -7.81
N GLU A 5 -15.51 -18.42 -8.83
CA GLU A 5 -14.76 -18.38 -10.09
C GLU A 5 -14.96 -17.04 -10.81
N THR A 6 -16.21 -16.53 -10.82
CA THR A 6 -16.53 -15.26 -11.44
C THR A 6 -15.79 -14.10 -10.74
N ASN A 7 -15.72 -14.13 -9.40
CA ASN A 7 -15.04 -13.09 -8.63
C ASN A 7 -13.50 -13.11 -8.84
N LEU A 8 -12.90 -14.30 -9.01
CA LEU A 8 -11.46 -14.43 -9.28
C LEU A 8 -11.09 -13.89 -10.66
N ILE A 9 -12.03 -13.93 -11.62
CA ILE A 9 -11.78 -13.45 -12.98
C ILE A 9 -11.97 -11.93 -13.09
N LYS A 10 -12.84 -11.35 -12.25
CA LYS A 10 -13.08 -9.90 -12.27
C LYS A 10 -11.85 -9.12 -11.82
N PRO A 11 -11.43 -8.08 -12.56
CA PRO A 11 -10.35 -7.21 -12.11
C PRO A 11 -10.71 -6.52 -10.80
N PHE A 12 -9.67 -6.26 -10.01
CA PHE A 12 -9.79 -5.50 -8.78
C PHE A 12 -9.46 -4.04 -9.09
N PRO A 13 -10.44 -3.14 -9.08
CA PRO A 13 -10.19 -1.74 -9.44
C PRO A 13 -9.48 -1.00 -8.31
N VAL A 14 -8.53 -0.15 -8.69
CA VAL A 14 -7.80 0.73 -7.77
C VAL A 14 -7.91 2.15 -8.29
N ALA A 15 -8.58 3.01 -7.54
CA ALA A 15 -8.85 4.39 -7.93
C ALA A 15 -7.91 5.36 -7.24
N PHE A 16 -7.35 6.29 -8.00
CA PHE A 16 -6.44 7.33 -7.52
C PHE A 16 -7.03 8.72 -7.71
N SER A 17 -6.85 9.58 -6.73
CA SER A 17 -7.15 11.00 -6.85
C SER A 17 -6.04 11.82 -6.19
N GLY A 18 -5.54 12.84 -6.89
CA GLY A 18 -4.48 13.70 -6.41
C GLY A 18 -3.07 13.14 -6.57
N HIS A 19 -2.92 11.96 -7.17
CA HIS A 19 -1.61 11.33 -7.43
C HIS A 19 -1.74 10.24 -8.48
N THR A 20 -0.59 9.75 -8.96
CA THR A 20 -0.50 8.64 -9.90
C THR A 20 0.53 7.60 -9.44
N LEU A 21 0.65 7.38 -8.13
CA LEU A 21 1.66 6.53 -7.51
C LEU A 21 1.25 5.05 -7.60
N LYS A 22 1.46 4.44 -8.77
CA LYS A 22 0.97 3.10 -9.09
C LYS A 22 1.88 1.97 -8.62
N TYR A 23 3.20 2.12 -8.79
CA TYR A 23 4.11 0.97 -8.74
C TYR A 23 4.10 0.22 -7.40
N GLU A 24 4.38 0.90 -6.30
CA GLU A 24 4.42 0.24 -4.99
C GLU A 24 3.04 -0.23 -4.55
N ILE A 25 2.00 0.52 -4.88
CA ILE A 25 0.62 0.15 -4.56
C ILE A 25 0.24 -1.14 -5.27
N GLU A 26 0.58 -1.27 -6.56
CA GLU A 26 0.36 -2.50 -7.31
C GLU A 26 1.09 -3.69 -6.71
N CYS A 27 2.36 -3.50 -6.31
CA CYS A 27 3.14 -4.56 -5.67
C CYS A 27 2.48 -5.06 -4.38
N ILE A 28 1.99 -4.15 -3.55
CA ILE A 28 1.31 -4.51 -2.31
C ILE A 28 0.01 -5.26 -2.60
N CYS A 29 -0.79 -4.77 -3.53
CA CYS A 29 -2.03 -5.44 -3.91
C CYS A 29 -1.77 -6.88 -4.40
N LYS A 30 -0.72 -7.09 -5.20
CA LYS A 30 -0.37 -8.41 -5.71
C LYS A 30 0.04 -9.39 -4.62
N ILE A 31 0.61 -8.90 -3.53
CA ILE A 31 1.00 -9.74 -2.41
C ILE A 31 -0.22 -10.30 -1.69
N PHE A 32 -1.21 -9.47 -1.44
CA PHE A 32 -2.43 -9.89 -0.74
C PHE A 32 -3.43 -10.59 -1.65
N LEU A 33 -3.44 -10.25 -2.94
CA LEU A 33 -4.39 -10.77 -3.92
C LEU A 33 -3.65 -11.25 -5.17
N PRO A 34 -2.80 -12.31 -5.05
CA PRO A 34 -1.89 -12.70 -6.14
C PRO A 34 -2.60 -13.26 -7.38
N MET A 35 -3.85 -13.73 -7.22
CA MET A 35 -4.62 -14.30 -8.32
C MET A 35 -5.47 -13.28 -9.07
N ARG A 36 -5.45 -12.02 -8.64
CA ARG A 36 -6.29 -10.98 -9.21
C ARG A 36 -5.50 -10.12 -10.20
N LYS A 37 -6.20 -9.63 -11.21
CA LYS A 37 -5.70 -8.58 -12.08
C LYS A 37 -6.17 -7.25 -11.51
N PHE A 38 -5.37 -6.20 -11.72
CA PHE A 38 -5.68 -4.87 -11.17
C PHE A 38 -5.91 -3.89 -12.31
N THR A 39 -6.98 -3.09 -12.19
CA THR A 39 -7.29 -2.02 -13.11
C THR A 39 -7.12 -0.70 -12.37
N PHE A 40 -6.32 0.20 -12.93
CA PHE A 40 -6.03 1.49 -12.28
C PHE A 40 -6.85 2.59 -12.93
N LEU A 41 -7.54 3.35 -12.08
CA LEU A 41 -8.38 4.48 -12.49
C LEU A 41 -7.78 5.76 -11.90
N TYR A 42 -7.67 6.78 -12.74
CA TYR A 42 -7.02 8.04 -12.35
C TYR A 42 -8.06 9.16 -12.26
N ASP A 43 -7.74 10.17 -11.42
CA ASP A 43 -8.56 11.35 -11.24
C ASP A 43 -10.00 11.02 -10.81
N THR A 44 -10.17 10.03 -9.96
CA THR A 44 -11.48 9.64 -9.44
C THR A 44 -11.40 9.30 -7.96
N THR A 45 -12.44 9.67 -7.23
CA THR A 45 -12.57 9.40 -5.80
C THR A 45 -13.50 8.23 -5.51
N GLN A 46 -13.99 7.55 -6.56
CA GLN A 46 -14.97 6.48 -6.41
C GLN A 46 -14.60 5.29 -7.30
N LEU A 47 -14.98 4.10 -6.83
CA LEU A 47 -14.89 2.88 -7.63
C LEU A 47 -15.95 2.90 -8.73
N PRO A 48 -15.77 2.08 -9.79
CA PRO A 48 -16.79 1.97 -10.84
C PRO A 48 -18.14 1.55 -10.27
N ALA A 49 -19.22 2.00 -10.90
CA ALA A 49 -20.57 1.63 -10.50
C ALA A 49 -20.72 0.10 -10.51
N GLY A 50 -21.29 -0.44 -9.42
CA GLY A 50 -21.47 -1.88 -9.27
C GLY A 50 -20.25 -2.65 -8.80
N ALA A 51 -19.11 -1.99 -8.56
CA ALA A 51 -17.94 -2.66 -8.04
C ALA A 51 -18.16 -3.08 -6.58
N GLU A 52 -17.98 -4.38 -6.30
CA GLU A 52 -18.12 -4.91 -4.95
C GLU A 52 -16.79 -4.95 -4.22
N GLU A 53 -15.69 -4.93 -4.95
CA GLU A 53 -14.34 -4.97 -4.40
C GLU A 53 -13.48 -3.91 -5.08
N GLY A 54 -12.51 -3.38 -4.35
CA GLY A 54 -11.58 -2.40 -4.87
C GLY A 54 -10.91 -1.59 -3.79
N ALA A 55 -10.04 -0.69 -4.20
CA ALA A 55 -9.36 0.23 -3.30
C ALA A 55 -9.40 1.65 -3.86
N VAL A 56 -9.48 2.63 -2.97
CA VAL A 56 -9.44 4.05 -3.34
C VAL A 56 -8.36 4.71 -2.50
N LEU A 57 -7.45 5.45 -3.16
CA LEU A 57 -6.34 6.14 -2.51
C LEU A 57 -6.36 7.60 -2.94
N ILE A 58 -6.62 8.49 -2.00
CA ILE A 58 -6.80 9.93 -2.25
C ILE A 58 -5.73 10.73 -1.52
N LEU A 59 -5.11 11.66 -2.24
CA LEU A 59 -4.21 12.67 -1.67
C LEU A 59 -4.82 14.04 -1.91
N GLU A 60 -5.08 14.76 -0.83
CA GLU A 60 -5.57 16.14 -0.89
C GLU A 60 -4.54 17.08 -0.26
N GLU A 61 -4.25 18.18 -0.94
CA GLU A 61 -3.39 19.23 -0.42
C GLU A 61 -4.26 20.25 0.33
N LEU A 62 -4.02 20.41 1.64
CA LEU A 62 -4.79 21.28 2.51
C LEU A 62 -3.92 22.43 3.06
N GLY A 63 -3.18 23.12 2.19
CA GLY A 63 -2.28 24.18 2.58
C GLY A 63 -1.01 23.63 3.21
N GLU A 64 -0.85 23.79 4.52
CA GLU A 64 0.35 23.33 5.23
C GLU A 64 0.34 21.84 5.55
N GLN A 65 -0.76 21.15 5.25
CA GLN A 65 -0.90 19.72 5.49
C GLN A 65 -1.40 19.01 4.24
N SER A 66 -1.09 17.71 4.16
CA SER A 66 -1.64 16.82 3.14
C SER A 66 -2.47 15.75 3.83
N ARG A 67 -3.65 15.47 3.26
CA ARG A 67 -4.54 14.44 3.76
C ARG A 67 -4.43 13.21 2.87
N PHE A 68 -4.11 12.07 3.49
CA PHE A 68 -4.04 10.77 2.84
C PHE A 68 -5.24 9.95 3.29
N TRP A 69 -6.03 9.48 2.35
CA TRP A 69 -7.21 8.66 2.64
C TRP A 69 -7.17 7.39 1.80
N VAL A 70 -7.35 6.25 2.43
CA VAL A 70 -7.34 4.95 1.77
C VAL A 70 -8.56 4.16 2.23
N GLN A 71 -9.30 3.59 1.26
CA GLN A 71 -10.44 2.72 1.53
C GLN A 71 -10.25 1.42 0.76
N VAL A 72 -10.56 0.30 1.38
CA VAL A 72 -10.54 -1.03 0.75
C VAL A 72 -11.89 -1.69 0.95
N GLN A 73 -12.44 -2.24 -0.13
CA GLN A 73 -13.66 -3.06 -0.10
C GLN A 73 -13.28 -4.47 -0.53
N TYR A 74 -13.62 -5.46 0.30
CA TYR A 74 -13.26 -6.85 0.03
C TYR A 74 -14.21 -7.80 0.76
N ARG A 75 -14.82 -8.72 0.02
CA ARG A 75 -15.74 -9.74 0.56
C ARG A 75 -16.83 -9.17 1.48
N GLY A 76 -17.47 -8.10 1.05
CA GLY A 76 -18.55 -7.47 1.80
C GLY A 76 -18.11 -6.58 2.94
N GLN A 77 -16.82 -6.43 3.17
CA GLN A 77 -16.28 -5.54 4.20
C GLN A 77 -15.73 -4.28 3.58
N VAL A 78 -15.85 -3.16 4.29
CA VAL A 78 -15.28 -1.88 3.89
C VAL A 78 -14.46 -1.35 5.06
N MET A 79 -13.19 -1.07 4.81
CA MET A 79 -12.29 -0.48 5.81
C MET A 79 -11.64 0.76 5.24
N GLU A 80 -11.46 1.78 6.05
CA GLU A 80 -10.81 3.01 5.61
C GLU A 80 -9.93 3.60 6.70
N GLN A 81 -8.97 4.41 6.28
CA GLN A 81 -8.07 5.13 7.17
C GLN A 81 -7.77 6.49 6.58
N GLU A 82 -7.70 7.48 7.43
CA GLU A 82 -7.30 8.84 7.07
C GLU A 82 -6.16 9.28 7.96
N GLN A 83 -5.15 9.92 7.38
CA GLN A 83 -4.04 10.50 8.11
C GLN A 83 -3.68 11.85 7.50
N GLN A 84 -3.31 12.82 8.33
CA GLN A 84 -2.81 14.11 7.89
C GLN A 84 -1.34 14.22 8.28
N PHE A 85 -0.54 14.72 7.34
CA PHE A 85 0.90 14.91 7.51
C PHE A 85 1.28 16.32 7.09
N PRO A 86 2.47 16.81 7.48
CA PRO A 86 2.99 18.04 6.89
C PRO A 86 2.97 17.96 5.37
N ALA A 87 2.69 19.06 4.70
CA ALA A 87 2.48 19.09 3.26
C ALA A 87 3.63 18.42 2.51
N CYS A 88 3.28 17.54 1.57
CA CYS A 88 4.21 16.89 0.67
C CYS A 88 3.59 16.79 -0.71
N SER A 89 4.45 16.80 -1.73
CA SER A 89 4.02 16.71 -3.12
C SER A 89 4.52 15.42 -3.75
N PRO A 90 3.67 14.67 -4.50
CA PRO A 90 4.13 13.50 -5.22
C PRO A 90 5.23 13.80 -6.24
N GLU A 91 5.27 15.03 -6.77
CA GLU A 91 6.25 15.44 -7.75
C GLU A 91 7.65 15.61 -7.13
N THR A 92 7.73 16.15 -5.91
CA THR A 92 9.00 16.44 -5.25
C THR A 92 9.38 15.44 -4.18
N GLU A 93 8.40 14.79 -3.56
CA GLU A 93 8.62 13.85 -2.47
C GLU A 93 7.93 12.51 -2.74
N LYS A 94 8.16 11.98 -3.93
CA LYS A 94 7.49 10.76 -4.40
C LYS A 94 7.65 9.58 -3.45
N GLN A 95 8.87 9.32 -2.98
CA GLN A 95 9.14 8.18 -2.10
C GLN A 95 8.42 8.29 -0.77
N LEU A 96 8.33 9.49 -0.22
CA LEU A 96 7.62 9.71 1.04
C LEU A 96 6.12 9.47 0.88
N CYS A 97 5.53 9.98 -0.21
CA CYS A 97 4.12 9.77 -0.50
C CYS A 97 3.82 8.29 -0.76
N GLU A 98 4.68 7.61 -1.52
CA GLU A 98 4.54 6.16 -1.76
C GLU A 98 4.59 5.38 -0.45
N TYR A 99 5.52 5.73 0.43
CA TYR A 99 5.63 5.06 1.72
C TYR A 99 4.37 5.24 2.58
N ARG A 100 3.84 6.47 2.64
CA ARG A 100 2.64 6.76 3.42
C ARG A 100 1.42 5.99 2.91
N PHE A 101 1.19 5.99 1.60
CA PHE A 101 0.10 5.19 1.02
C PHE A 101 0.32 3.70 1.21
N SER A 102 1.55 3.24 1.01
CA SER A 102 1.88 1.83 1.15
C SER A 102 1.63 1.33 2.57
N ALA A 103 2.02 2.13 3.56
CA ALA A 103 1.80 1.79 4.96
C ALA A 103 0.31 1.68 5.29
N MET A 104 -0.48 2.65 4.85
CA MET A 104 -1.92 2.66 5.09
C MET A 104 -2.61 1.50 4.38
N LEU A 105 -2.30 1.29 3.10
CA LEU A 105 -2.89 0.22 2.30
C LEU A 105 -2.51 -1.15 2.85
N PHE A 106 -1.25 -1.34 3.22
CA PHE A 106 -0.78 -2.60 3.79
C PHE A 106 -1.57 -2.96 5.05
N ARG A 107 -1.75 -2.02 5.96
CA ARG A 107 -2.51 -2.25 7.19
C ARG A 107 -3.96 -2.63 6.92
N LEU A 108 -4.61 -1.95 5.99
CA LEU A 108 -5.99 -2.26 5.65
C LEU A 108 -6.11 -3.64 4.99
N LEU A 109 -5.21 -3.96 4.06
CA LEU A 109 -5.22 -5.28 3.41
C LEU A 109 -4.88 -6.39 4.39
N GLU A 110 -3.91 -6.18 5.28
CA GLU A 110 -3.57 -7.15 6.31
C GLU A 110 -4.78 -7.48 7.19
N GLU A 111 -5.52 -6.46 7.58
CA GLU A 111 -6.68 -6.62 8.44
C GLU A 111 -7.86 -7.25 7.69
N ILE A 112 -8.17 -6.76 6.49
CA ILE A 112 -9.35 -7.21 5.74
C ILE A 112 -9.18 -8.61 5.14
N THR A 113 -7.95 -9.03 4.84
CA THR A 113 -7.65 -10.38 4.31
C THR A 113 -7.19 -11.35 5.39
N ASP A 114 -6.81 -10.86 6.56
CA ASP A 114 -6.20 -11.64 7.65
C ASP A 114 -4.92 -12.36 7.21
N LEU A 115 -4.20 -11.79 6.27
CA LEU A 115 -2.89 -12.27 5.82
C LEU A 115 -1.79 -11.37 6.40
N HIS A 116 -0.67 -11.99 6.81
CA HIS A 116 0.43 -11.26 7.45
C HIS A 116 1.75 -11.56 6.73
N PRO A 117 2.05 -10.87 5.62
CA PRO A 117 3.27 -11.12 4.86
C PRO A 117 4.53 -10.92 5.70
N ALA A 118 5.46 -11.89 5.64
CA ALA A 118 6.64 -11.91 6.49
C ALA A 118 7.61 -10.75 6.22
N TRP A 119 7.68 -10.27 4.97
CA TRP A 119 8.55 -9.16 4.59
C TRP A 119 7.92 -7.79 4.78
N GLY A 120 6.65 -7.72 5.22
CA GLY A 120 5.97 -6.45 5.44
C GLY A 120 5.97 -5.59 4.17
N LEU A 121 6.26 -4.30 4.30
CA LEU A 121 6.26 -3.36 3.19
C LEU A 121 7.35 -3.61 2.16
N LEU A 122 8.35 -4.44 2.46
CA LEU A 122 9.42 -4.76 1.50
C LEU A 122 9.06 -5.92 0.57
N THR A 123 7.86 -6.45 0.63
CA THR A 123 7.46 -7.64 -0.13
C THR A 123 7.60 -7.47 -1.65
N GLY A 124 7.42 -6.27 -2.20
CA GLY A 124 7.57 -6.00 -3.62
C GLY A 124 8.91 -5.35 -3.99
N ILE A 125 9.82 -5.19 -3.04
CA ILE A 125 11.08 -4.46 -3.22
C ILE A 125 12.22 -5.37 -2.78
N ARG A 126 13.38 -5.27 -3.45
CA ARG A 126 14.56 -6.04 -3.03
C ARG A 126 15.04 -5.55 -1.65
N PRO A 127 15.02 -6.38 -0.60
CA PRO A 127 15.42 -5.96 0.74
C PRO A 127 16.84 -5.40 0.80
N VAL A 128 17.75 -5.94 -0.01
CA VAL A 128 19.16 -5.53 -0.07
C VAL A 128 19.29 -4.02 -0.34
N LYS A 129 18.45 -3.47 -1.21
CA LYS A 129 18.48 -2.02 -1.52
C LYS A 129 18.15 -1.15 -0.30
N LYS A 130 17.40 -1.67 0.65
CA LYS A 130 17.04 -0.94 1.87
C LYS A 130 18.07 -1.13 2.98
N VAL A 131 18.78 -2.26 2.96
CA VAL A 131 19.79 -2.58 3.97
C VAL A 131 21.11 -1.84 3.73
N GLN A 132 21.58 -1.79 2.48
CA GLN A 132 22.87 -1.19 2.15
C GLN A 132 23.06 0.25 2.64
N PRO A 133 22.09 1.17 2.44
CA PRO A 133 22.25 2.53 2.95
C PRO A 133 22.41 2.58 4.47
N LEU A 134 21.73 1.73 5.21
CA LEU A 134 21.83 1.67 6.67
C LEU A 134 23.20 1.18 7.11
N LEU A 135 23.74 0.17 6.43
CA LEU A 135 25.10 -0.33 6.71
C LEU A 135 26.15 0.72 6.42
N ARG A 136 25.99 1.48 5.34
CA ARG A 136 26.90 2.58 5.00
C ARG A 136 26.92 3.70 6.03
N GLN A 137 25.84 3.85 6.80
CA GLN A 137 25.76 4.82 7.89
C GLN A 137 26.49 4.33 9.15
N GLY A 138 27.09 3.15 9.12
CA GLY A 138 27.83 2.62 10.24
C GLY A 138 26.97 1.94 11.31
N LEU A 139 25.72 1.63 10.98
CA LEU A 139 24.82 0.95 11.92
C LEU A 139 25.21 -0.53 12.06
N SER A 140 25.08 -1.06 13.28
CA SER A 140 25.29 -2.49 13.52
C SER A 140 24.18 -3.32 12.88
N LYS A 141 24.41 -4.62 12.74
CA LYS A 141 23.40 -5.54 12.20
C LYS A 141 22.11 -5.48 13.04
N ALA A 142 22.22 -5.47 14.36
CA ALA A 142 21.07 -5.40 15.24
C ALA A 142 20.28 -4.09 15.04
N GLU A 143 20.98 -2.96 14.91
CA GLU A 143 20.35 -1.68 14.67
C GLU A 143 19.64 -1.62 13.31
N VAL A 144 20.24 -2.23 12.27
CA VAL A 144 19.62 -2.33 10.94
C VAL A 144 18.32 -3.15 11.02
N CYS A 145 18.38 -4.30 11.69
CA CYS A 145 17.19 -5.15 11.85
C CYS A 145 16.05 -4.43 12.56
N GLU A 146 16.39 -3.71 13.64
CA GLU A 146 15.40 -2.95 14.40
C GLU A 146 14.74 -1.86 13.53
N LYS A 147 15.53 -1.11 12.78
CA LYS A 147 14.99 -0.06 11.89
C LYS A 147 14.13 -0.63 10.79
N LEU A 148 14.51 -1.76 10.21
CA LEU A 148 13.71 -2.40 9.16
C LEU A 148 12.40 -2.94 9.73
N HIS A 149 12.42 -3.50 10.92
CA HIS A 149 11.22 -3.99 11.58
C HIS A 149 10.25 -2.85 11.88
N GLU A 150 10.74 -1.74 12.43
CA GLU A 150 9.92 -0.58 12.77
C GLU A 150 9.30 0.09 11.54
N LYS A 151 10.11 0.30 10.50
CA LYS A 151 9.67 1.05 9.33
C LYS A 151 8.85 0.22 8.35
N TYR A 152 9.26 -1.04 8.12
CA TYR A 152 8.68 -1.87 7.05
C TYR A 152 7.91 -3.08 7.56
N TRP A 153 7.83 -3.26 8.90
CA TRP A 153 7.06 -4.35 9.53
C TRP A 153 7.49 -5.75 9.08
N ILE A 154 8.79 -5.93 8.82
CA ILE A 154 9.33 -7.23 8.45
C ILE A 154 9.31 -8.15 9.68
N ALA A 155 8.85 -9.39 9.52
CA ALA A 155 8.83 -10.35 10.61
C ALA A 155 10.26 -10.63 11.09
N PRO A 156 10.49 -10.73 12.44
CA PRO A 156 11.84 -10.91 12.97
C PRO A 156 12.61 -12.11 12.41
N GLU A 157 11.92 -13.21 12.08
CA GLU A 157 12.55 -14.41 11.54
C GLU A 157 13.14 -14.22 10.14
N LYS A 158 12.84 -13.11 9.46
CA LYS A 158 13.40 -12.79 8.14
C LYS A 158 14.63 -11.87 8.23
N LEU A 159 14.92 -11.37 9.40
CA LEU A 159 16.07 -10.50 9.66
C LEU A 159 17.18 -11.29 10.35
#